data_a059d361373493d5d2eaa71a62ca0ed2
#
_entry.id   a059d361373493d5d2eaa71a62ca0ed2
#
_cell.length_a   1.000
_cell.length_b   1.000
_cell.length_c   1.000
_cell.angle_alpha   90.00
_cell.angle_beta   90.00
_cell.angle_gamma   90.00
#
_symmetry.space_group_name_H-M   'P 1'
#
loop_
_entity.id
_entity.type
_entity.pdbx_description
1 polymer ?
#
loop_
_entity_poly.entity_id
_entity_poly.type
_entity_poly.pdbx_seq_one_letter_code
_entity_poly.pdbx_strand_id
1 'polypeptide(L)'
;TYNTSSKPAEMLVDEIRESGCDALAVKVDCGNQGEVSLLSIHPWMARKIDVLVLNHGAYNRVAADELTIDTLRETMAVNFEGAVAVWKAIQPHLSQNARMVVVGSQLGTRGSPHGADYSASKAALAVWARSLAQQVGPEGKRVNILAPGYVDTAILAGDSQQKRAQRENEVPLKRVGTPEDMAATIAFLVSDDSAYITGSIIHVNGGLYLP
;
A
#
# COMPACT_ATOMS: atom_id res chain seq x y z
N THR A 1 1.81 -2.02 -11.48
CA THR A 1 3.27 -2.27 -11.49
C THR A 1 3.63 -3.49 -10.65
N TYR A 2 4.75 -4.15 -10.94
CA TYR A 2 5.30 -5.28 -10.20
C TYR A 2 6.83 -5.20 -10.17
N ASN A 3 7.47 -5.82 -9.18
CA ASN A 3 8.94 -5.96 -9.16
C ASN A 3 9.35 -7.38 -9.61
N THR A 4 9.04 -8.41 -8.82
CA THR A 4 9.47 -9.79 -9.07
C THR A 4 8.34 -10.71 -9.52
N SER A 5 7.08 -10.35 -9.29
CA SER A 5 5.89 -11.18 -9.52
C SER A 5 5.29 -10.98 -10.92
N SER A 6 6.06 -11.25 -11.99
CA SER A 6 5.59 -11.04 -13.38
C SER A 6 4.36 -11.89 -13.72
N LYS A 7 4.42 -13.19 -13.44
CA LYS A 7 3.32 -14.12 -13.78
C LYS A 7 1.98 -13.74 -13.13
N PRO A 8 1.90 -13.45 -11.82
CA PRO A 8 0.64 -12.95 -11.22
C PRO A 8 0.18 -11.62 -11.82
N ALA A 9 1.10 -10.73 -12.18
CA ALA A 9 0.75 -9.44 -12.78
C ALA A 9 0.17 -9.61 -14.20
N GLU A 10 0.74 -10.51 -15.00
CA GLU A 10 0.26 -10.85 -16.33
C GLU A 10 -1.12 -11.53 -16.29
N MET A 11 -1.31 -12.49 -15.37
CA MET A 11 -2.62 -13.13 -15.16
C MET A 11 -3.71 -12.11 -14.79
N LEU A 12 -3.41 -11.14 -13.93
CA LEU A 12 -4.34 -10.07 -13.59
C LEU A 12 -4.66 -9.17 -14.79
N VAL A 13 -3.67 -8.89 -15.64
CA VAL A 13 -3.89 -8.14 -16.89
C VAL A 13 -4.85 -8.88 -17.81
N ASP A 14 -4.68 -10.18 -17.97
CA ASP A 14 -5.55 -10.98 -18.82
C ASP A 14 -6.98 -11.01 -18.27
N GLU A 15 -7.16 -11.22 -16.96
CA GLU A 15 -8.47 -11.17 -16.30
C GLU A 15 -9.19 -9.83 -16.49
N ILE A 16 -8.47 -8.71 -16.34
CA ILE A 16 -9.03 -7.38 -16.54
C ILE A 16 -9.44 -7.18 -18.02
N ARG A 17 -8.61 -7.65 -18.96
CA ARG A 17 -8.93 -7.57 -20.40
C ARG A 17 -10.14 -8.43 -20.78
N GLU A 18 -10.27 -9.61 -20.21
CA GLU A 18 -11.46 -10.47 -20.38
C GLU A 18 -12.74 -9.79 -19.89
N SER A 19 -12.65 -8.92 -18.88
CA SER A 19 -13.77 -8.09 -18.43
C SER A 19 -14.12 -6.93 -19.37
N GLY A 20 -13.37 -6.74 -20.47
CA GLY A 20 -13.58 -5.67 -21.45
C GLY A 20 -12.84 -4.37 -21.11
N CYS A 21 -11.97 -4.37 -20.10
CA CYS A 21 -11.16 -3.21 -19.71
C CYS A 21 -9.74 -3.32 -20.25
N ASP A 22 -9.09 -2.16 -20.47
CA ASP A 22 -7.69 -2.12 -20.89
C ASP A 22 -6.76 -2.21 -19.67
N ALA A 23 -5.72 -3.01 -19.74
CA ALA A 23 -4.78 -3.22 -18.66
C ALA A 23 -3.34 -3.42 -19.15
N LEU A 24 -2.38 -3.05 -18.29
CA LEU A 24 -0.95 -3.22 -18.56
C LEU A 24 -0.19 -3.50 -17.26
N ALA A 25 0.75 -4.44 -17.29
CA ALA A 25 1.71 -4.67 -16.22
C ALA A 25 3.07 -4.06 -16.59
N VAL A 26 3.63 -3.23 -15.70
CA VAL A 26 4.94 -2.59 -15.88
C VAL A 26 5.87 -3.03 -14.76
N LYS A 27 7.04 -3.55 -15.11
CA LYS A 27 8.06 -3.90 -14.13
C LYS A 27 8.73 -2.63 -13.61
N VAL A 28 8.71 -2.46 -12.29
CA VAL A 28 9.34 -1.32 -11.59
C VAL A 28 9.77 -1.78 -10.20
N ASP A 29 11.03 -1.63 -9.89
CA ASP A 29 11.51 -1.69 -8.52
C ASP A 29 11.28 -0.32 -7.85
N CYS A 30 10.35 -0.25 -6.91
CA CYS A 30 10.05 0.99 -6.18
C CYS A 30 11.21 1.45 -5.27
N GLY A 31 12.16 0.58 -4.93
CA GLY A 31 13.42 0.95 -4.25
C GLY A 31 14.44 1.61 -5.19
N ASN A 32 14.23 1.56 -6.50
CA ASN A 32 15.10 2.15 -7.52
C ASN A 32 14.45 3.43 -8.10
N GLN A 33 14.90 4.59 -7.62
CA GLN A 33 14.35 5.87 -8.06
C GLN A 33 14.52 6.12 -9.57
N GLY A 34 15.57 5.56 -10.20
CA GLY A 34 15.79 5.63 -11.64
C GLY A 34 14.67 4.93 -12.43
N GLU A 35 14.31 3.70 -12.01
CA GLU A 35 13.20 2.95 -12.61
C GLU A 35 11.86 3.64 -12.37
N VAL A 36 11.61 4.14 -11.17
CA VAL A 36 10.37 4.87 -10.84
C VAL A 36 10.22 6.12 -11.70
N SER A 37 11.31 6.85 -11.96
CA SER A 37 11.26 8.06 -12.77
C SER A 37 10.78 7.81 -14.21
N LEU A 38 11.04 6.61 -14.77
CA LEU A 38 10.60 6.23 -16.11
C LEU A 38 9.06 6.08 -16.22
N LEU A 39 8.36 5.92 -15.10
CA LEU A 39 6.89 5.92 -15.10
C LEU A 39 6.32 7.22 -15.66
N SER A 40 6.94 8.37 -15.36
CA SER A 40 6.45 9.70 -15.80
C SER A 40 6.43 9.87 -17.32
N ILE A 41 7.28 9.16 -18.05
CA ILE A 41 7.39 9.22 -19.52
C ILE A 41 6.78 8.01 -20.21
N HIS A 42 6.18 7.10 -19.47
CA HIS A 42 5.55 5.91 -20.05
C HIS A 42 4.35 6.32 -20.93
N PRO A 43 4.15 5.73 -22.12
CA PRO A 43 3.07 6.12 -23.06
C PRO A 43 1.66 6.15 -22.44
N TRP A 44 1.38 5.30 -21.45
CA TRP A 44 0.12 5.31 -20.72
C TRP A 44 -0.13 6.60 -19.94
N MET A 45 0.90 7.36 -19.63
CA MET A 45 0.79 8.65 -18.94
C MET A 45 0.23 9.77 -19.84
N ALA A 46 0.00 9.52 -21.12
CA ALA A 46 -0.79 10.41 -21.98
C ALA A 46 -2.26 10.51 -21.53
N ARG A 47 -2.76 9.52 -20.77
CA ARG A 47 -4.08 9.53 -20.14
C ARG A 47 -4.01 10.16 -18.75
N LYS A 48 -5.09 10.76 -18.28
CA LYS A 48 -5.19 11.18 -16.90
C LYS A 48 -5.45 9.98 -15.97
N ILE A 49 -4.92 10.06 -14.77
CA ILE A 49 -5.06 9.03 -13.74
C ILE A 49 -6.03 9.53 -12.68
N ASP A 50 -7.13 8.84 -12.52
CA ASP A 50 -8.16 9.18 -11.53
C ASP A 50 -7.91 8.52 -10.17
N VAL A 51 -7.27 7.35 -10.17
CA VAL A 51 -6.98 6.59 -8.95
C VAL A 51 -5.52 6.16 -8.90
N LEU A 52 -4.86 6.45 -7.77
CA LEU A 52 -3.52 5.97 -7.47
C LEU A 52 -3.54 5.14 -6.19
N VAL A 53 -3.13 3.86 -6.26
CA VAL A 53 -2.97 2.99 -5.09
C VAL A 53 -1.49 2.69 -4.89
N LEU A 54 -0.92 3.18 -3.78
CA LEU A 54 0.44 2.87 -3.36
C LEU A 54 0.42 1.64 -2.44
N ASN A 55 0.61 0.45 -3.02
CA ASN A 55 0.47 -0.84 -2.33
C ASN A 55 1.79 -1.61 -2.18
N HIS A 56 2.88 -1.13 -2.76
CA HIS A 56 4.19 -1.80 -2.63
C HIS A 56 4.72 -1.74 -1.20
N GLY A 57 5.56 -2.73 -0.86
CA GLY A 57 6.23 -2.77 0.43
C GLY A 57 6.98 -4.08 0.64
N ALA A 58 8.04 -3.99 1.42
CA ALA A 58 8.83 -5.10 1.89
C ALA A 58 8.72 -5.21 3.42
N TYR A 59 8.67 -6.43 3.92
CA TYR A 59 8.63 -6.72 5.35
C TYR A 59 9.68 -7.79 5.70
N ASN A 60 10.77 -7.35 6.28
CA ASN A 60 11.78 -8.21 6.85
C ASN A 60 11.44 -8.44 8.34
N ARG A 61 11.42 -9.70 8.77
CA ARG A 61 11.14 -10.03 10.18
C ARG A 61 12.46 -10.01 10.95
N VAL A 62 12.87 -8.80 11.39
CA VAL A 62 14.10 -8.60 12.18
C VAL A 62 13.70 -8.09 13.57
N ALA A 63 14.27 -8.68 14.62
CA ALA A 63 14.07 -8.20 15.98
C ALA A 63 14.64 -6.78 16.14
N ALA A 64 14.01 -5.97 17.00
CA ALA A 64 14.36 -4.56 17.09
C ALA A 64 15.82 -4.31 17.55
N ASP A 65 16.36 -5.21 18.37
CA ASP A 65 17.74 -5.19 18.87
C ASP A 65 18.77 -5.77 17.87
N GLU A 66 18.29 -6.51 16.86
CA GLU A 66 19.12 -7.05 15.75
C GLU A 66 19.09 -6.15 14.51
N LEU A 67 18.28 -5.08 14.51
CA LEU A 67 18.10 -4.19 13.37
C LEU A 67 19.39 -3.42 13.07
N THR A 68 19.92 -3.59 11.85
CA THR A 68 21.04 -2.80 11.36
C THR A 68 20.57 -1.53 10.64
N ILE A 69 21.48 -0.56 10.53
CA ILE A 69 21.19 0.66 9.76
C ILE A 69 20.95 0.37 8.27
N ASP A 70 21.63 -0.64 7.73
CA ASP A 70 21.48 -1.00 6.32
C ASP A 70 20.10 -1.65 6.06
N THR A 71 19.67 -2.59 6.92
CA THR A 71 18.30 -3.15 6.84
C THR A 71 17.23 -2.07 6.98
N LEU A 72 17.43 -1.11 7.91
CA LEU A 72 16.53 0.03 8.05
C LEU A 72 16.45 0.86 6.77
N ARG A 73 17.61 1.18 6.15
CA ARG A 73 17.66 1.96 4.90
C ARG A 73 16.97 1.24 3.74
N GLU A 74 17.23 -0.06 3.59
CA GLU A 74 16.57 -0.87 2.55
C GLU A 74 15.04 -0.86 2.69
N THR A 75 14.54 -1.06 3.91
CA THR A 75 13.10 -1.01 4.18
C THR A 75 12.52 0.38 3.92
N MET A 76 13.21 1.44 4.35
CA MET A 76 12.77 2.82 4.11
C MET A 76 12.80 3.17 2.63
N ALA A 77 13.82 2.75 1.88
CA ALA A 77 13.96 3.00 0.45
C ALA A 77 12.76 2.43 -0.33
N VAL A 78 12.34 1.20 -0.02
CA VAL A 78 11.18 0.57 -0.69
C VAL A 78 9.87 1.17 -0.19
N ASN A 79 9.63 1.16 1.14
CA ASN A 79 8.31 1.38 1.71
C ASN A 79 7.90 2.85 1.76
N PHE A 80 8.86 3.75 1.94
CA PHE A 80 8.60 5.17 2.11
C PHE A 80 9.13 6.01 0.93
N GLU A 81 10.43 5.98 0.67
CA GLU A 81 11.04 6.78 -0.39
C GLU A 81 10.49 6.40 -1.77
N GLY A 82 10.29 5.10 -2.01
CA GLY A 82 9.65 4.58 -3.22
C GLY A 82 8.24 5.12 -3.42
N ALA A 83 7.43 5.20 -2.36
CA ALA A 83 6.09 5.76 -2.43
C ALA A 83 6.11 7.26 -2.78
N VAL A 84 7.04 8.02 -2.17
CA VAL A 84 7.25 9.43 -2.49
C VAL A 84 7.74 9.60 -3.93
N ALA A 85 8.64 8.74 -4.40
CA ALA A 85 9.14 8.78 -5.77
C ALA A 85 8.03 8.47 -6.79
N VAL A 86 7.21 7.44 -6.55
CA VAL A 86 6.05 7.11 -7.41
C VAL A 86 5.07 8.28 -7.43
N TRP A 87 4.76 8.87 -6.28
CA TRP A 87 3.94 10.07 -6.22
C TRP A 87 4.49 11.19 -7.11
N LYS A 88 5.78 11.53 -6.98
CA LYS A 88 6.43 12.58 -7.77
C LYS A 88 6.38 12.30 -9.28
N ALA A 89 6.54 11.05 -9.69
CA ALA A 89 6.47 10.66 -11.10
C ALA A 89 5.05 10.75 -11.65
N ILE A 90 4.03 10.44 -10.83
CA ILE A 90 2.63 10.30 -11.28
C ILE A 90 1.81 11.59 -11.11
N GLN A 91 2.14 12.45 -10.12
CA GLN A 91 1.33 13.63 -9.80
C GLN A 91 1.02 14.56 -10.98
N PRO A 92 1.92 14.78 -11.99
CA PRO A 92 1.59 15.64 -13.13
C PRO A 92 0.49 15.05 -14.04
N HIS A 93 0.25 13.75 -13.93
CA HIS A 93 -0.69 12.99 -14.74
C HIS A 93 -2.03 12.77 -14.04
N LEU A 94 -2.16 13.16 -12.76
CA LEU A 94 -3.41 13.01 -12.02
C LEU A 94 -4.50 13.93 -12.57
N SER A 95 -5.74 13.43 -12.56
CA SER A 95 -6.92 14.24 -12.84
C SER A 95 -7.21 15.23 -11.70
N GLN A 96 -8.06 16.22 -11.96
CA GLN A 96 -8.41 17.24 -10.97
C GLN A 96 -9.00 16.63 -9.69
N ASN A 97 -9.82 15.60 -9.81
CA ASN A 97 -10.47 14.95 -8.66
C ASN A 97 -9.86 13.59 -8.33
N ALA A 98 -8.55 13.42 -8.54
CA ALA A 98 -7.90 12.13 -8.33
C ALA A 98 -8.00 11.68 -6.86
N ARG A 99 -8.09 10.37 -6.68
CA ARG A 99 -8.19 9.72 -5.38
C ARG A 99 -6.98 8.83 -5.17
N MET A 100 -6.33 8.99 -4.02
CA MET A 100 -5.16 8.19 -3.67
C MET A 100 -5.43 7.36 -2.42
N VAL A 101 -5.06 6.08 -2.47
CA VAL A 101 -5.01 5.21 -1.30
C VAL A 101 -3.58 4.74 -1.09
N VAL A 102 -3.09 4.95 0.11
CA VAL A 102 -1.77 4.49 0.56
C VAL A 102 -1.97 3.29 1.46
N VAL A 103 -1.38 2.15 1.11
CA VAL A 103 -1.47 0.95 1.94
C VAL A 103 -0.39 1.00 3.02
N GLY A 104 -0.83 1.42 4.19
CA GLY A 104 -0.07 1.46 5.43
C GLY A 104 0.00 0.10 6.12
N SER A 105 -0.10 0.11 7.44
CA SER A 105 -0.23 -1.05 8.31
C SER A 105 -0.69 -0.60 9.69
N GLN A 106 -1.42 -1.43 10.43
CA GLN A 106 -1.64 -1.21 11.86
C GLN A 106 -0.32 -1.14 12.65
N LEU A 107 0.74 -1.80 12.15
CA LEU A 107 2.06 -1.75 12.78
C LEU A 107 2.71 -0.36 12.69
N GLY A 108 2.33 0.47 11.73
CA GLY A 108 2.75 1.87 11.65
C GLY A 108 2.20 2.73 12.80
N THR A 109 1.19 2.24 13.53
CA THR A 109 0.64 2.93 14.71
C THR A 109 1.06 2.25 16.00
N ARG A 110 0.97 0.89 16.08
CA ARG A 110 1.24 0.18 17.34
C ARG A 110 2.69 -0.29 17.50
N GLY A 111 3.48 -0.34 16.41
CA GLY A 111 4.81 -0.95 16.41
C GLY A 111 4.80 -2.49 16.35
N SER A 112 6.00 -3.08 16.24
CA SER A 112 6.22 -4.52 16.27
C SER A 112 7.59 -4.85 16.84
N PRO A 113 7.72 -5.84 17.74
CA PRO A 113 9.03 -6.27 18.26
C PRO A 113 9.90 -6.96 17.19
N HIS A 114 9.29 -7.46 16.10
CA HIS A 114 9.97 -8.15 15.00
C HIS A 114 9.68 -7.45 13.65
N GLY A 115 9.94 -6.17 13.57
CA GLY A 115 9.71 -5.34 12.36
C GLY A 115 9.66 -3.87 12.72
N ALA A 116 10.64 -3.39 13.48
CA ALA A 116 10.71 -2.00 13.89
C ALA A 116 10.95 -1.06 12.69
N ASP A 117 11.77 -1.49 11.74
CA ASP A 117 12.03 -0.82 10.45
C ASP A 117 10.75 -0.69 9.62
N TYR A 118 10.02 -1.79 9.46
CA TYR A 118 8.74 -1.81 8.77
C TYR A 118 7.71 -0.90 9.44
N SER A 119 7.59 -1.00 10.76
CA SER A 119 6.67 -0.16 11.54
C SER A 119 7.00 1.31 11.38
N ALA A 120 8.28 1.68 11.48
CA ALA A 120 8.76 3.05 11.27
C ALA A 120 8.46 3.53 9.84
N SER A 121 8.71 2.70 8.82
CA SER A 121 8.44 3.05 7.42
C SER A 121 6.95 3.28 7.15
N LYS A 122 6.07 2.46 7.73
CA LYS A 122 4.61 2.61 7.58
C LYS A 122 4.05 3.78 8.42
N ALA A 123 4.68 4.13 9.53
CA ALA A 123 4.37 5.35 10.27
C ALA A 123 4.75 6.60 9.48
N ALA A 124 5.98 6.64 8.94
CA ALA A 124 6.44 7.73 8.08
C ALA A 124 5.52 7.92 6.87
N LEU A 125 5.15 6.81 6.21
CA LEU A 125 4.25 6.80 5.07
C LEU A 125 2.86 7.37 5.41
N ALA A 126 2.30 6.99 6.57
CA ALA A 126 0.99 7.47 7.00
C ALA A 126 0.99 8.98 7.32
N VAL A 127 2.03 9.48 8.00
CA VAL A 127 2.15 10.91 8.31
C VAL A 127 2.38 11.73 7.04
N TRP A 128 3.22 11.25 6.13
CA TRP A 128 3.41 11.89 4.82
C TRP A 128 2.11 11.94 4.02
N ALA A 129 1.32 10.87 3.97
CA ALA A 129 0.04 10.84 3.28
C ALA A 129 -0.97 11.84 3.86
N ARG A 130 -0.97 12.05 5.19
CA ARG A 130 -1.77 13.10 5.84
C ARG A 130 -1.34 14.51 5.44
N SER A 131 -0.04 14.76 5.36
CA SER A 131 0.49 16.05 4.90
C SER A 131 0.10 16.29 3.43
N LEU A 132 0.20 15.24 2.61
CA LEU A 132 -0.21 15.30 1.22
C LEU A 132 -1.72 15.57 1.06
N ALA A 133 -2.57 14.94 1.88
CA ALA A 133 -4.01 15.17 1.87
C ALA A 133 -4.36 16.66 2.12
N GLN A 134 -3.65 17.31 3.03
CA GLN A 134 -3.83 18.73 3.30
C GLN A 134 -3.37 19.60 2.12
N GLN A 135 -2.27 19.24 1.49
CA GLN A 135 -1.71 19.97 0.35
C GLN A 135 -2.61 19.90 -0.89
N VAL A 136 -3.13 18.71 -1.22
CA VAL A 136 -3.89 18.51 -2.47
C VAL A 136 -5.39 18.64 -2.32
N GLY A 137 -5.88 18.72 -1.07
CA GLY A 137 -7.31 18.88 -0.76
C GLY A 137 -7.96 20.10 -1.41
N PRO A 138 -7.33 21.30 -1.39
CA PRO A 138 -7.84 22.48 -2.09
C PRO A 138 -8.03 22.30 -3.61
N GLU A 139 -7.34 21.31 -4.20
CA GLU A 139 -7.47 20.96 -5.62
C GLU A 139 -8.59 19.91 -5.89
N GLY A 140 -9.35 19.52 -4.86
CA GLY A 140 -10.40 18.50 -4.95
C GLY A 140 -9.88 17.06 -4.90
N LYS A 141 -8.58 16.84 -4.71
CA LYS A 141 -7.99 15.51 -4.60
C LYS A 141 -8.09 14.97 -3.19
N ARG A 142 -8.22 13.64 -3.03
CA ARG A 142 -8.30 12.99 -1.73
C ARG A 142 -7.19 11.95 -1.56
N VAL A 143 -6.65 11.86 -0.35
CA VAL A 143 -5.60 10.92 0.01
C VAL A 143 -5.99 10.25 1.32
N ASN A 144 -6.14 8.94 1.33
CA ASN A 144 -6.44 8.17 2.54
C ASN A 144 -5.47 7.00 2.73
N ILE A 145 -5.39 6.53 3.95
CA ILE A 145 -4.51 5.44 4.34
C ILE A 145 -5.35 4.24 4.73
N LEU A 146 -5.11 3.11 4.07
CA LEU A 146 -5.59 1.80 4.51
C LEU A 146 -4.56 1.21 5.46
N ALA A 147 -4.96 0.79 6.66
CA ALA A 147 -4.10 0.14 7.63
C ALA A 147 -4.55 -1.30 7.91
N PRO A 148 -4.03 -2.28 7.13
CA PRO A 148 -4.36 -3.69 7.30
C PRO A 148 -3.87 -4.26 8.63
N GLY A 149 -4.61 -5.29 9.13
CA GLY A 149 -4.14 -6.24 10.14
C GLY A 149 -3.41 -7.43 9.52
N TYR A 150 -3.73 -8.64 10.00
CA TYR A 150 -3.30 -9.88 9.35
C TYR A 150 -4.15 -10.11 8.11
N VAL A 151 -3.51 -10.25 6.94
CA VAL A 151 -4.16 -10.52 5.64
C VAL A 151 -3.51 -11.73 4.99
N ASP A 152 -4.31 -12.64 4.47
CA ASP A 152 -3.87 -13.87 3.80
C ASP A 152 -3.20 -13.53 2.46
N THR A 153 -1.91 -13.31 2.51
CA THR A 153 -1.05 -12.93 1.39
C THR A 153 0.28 -13.66 1.49
N ALA A 154 1.16 -13.45 0.52
CA ALA A 154 2.52 -14.01 0.51
C ALA A 154 3.32 -13.70 1.81
N ILE A 155 3.01 -12.60 2.52
CA ILE A 155 3.63 -12.24 3.80
C ILE A 155 3.34 -13.29 4.89
N LEU A 156 2.18 -13.95 4.85
CA LEU A 156 1.77 -14.99 5.79
C LEU A 156 1.90 -16.43 5.23
N ALA A 157 2.29 -16.59 3.97
CA ALA A 157 2.37 -17.90 3.32
C ALA A 157 3.32 -18.91 4.00
N GLY A 158 4.31 -18.40 4.76
CA GLY A 158 5.22 -19.24 5.55
C GLY A 158 4.74 -19.59 6.96
N ASP A 159 3.55 -19.14 7.37
CA ASP A 159 3.03 -19.47 8.71
C ASP A 159 2.58 -20.94 8.77
N SER A 160 2.97 -21.64 9.84
CA SER A 160 2.44 -22.96 10.14
C SER A 160 0.93 -22.89 10.47
N GLN A 161 0.23 -24.04 10.36
CA GLN A 161 -1.18 -24.12 10.75
C GLN A 161 -1.42 -23.65 12.19
N GLN A 162 -0.53 -24.00 13.11
CA GLN A 162 -0.59 -23.52 14.50
C GLN A 162 -0.45 -22.01 14.60
N LYS A 163 0.48 -21.41 13.83
CA LYS A 163 0.68 -19.95 13.80
C LYS A 163 -0.51 -19.23 13.20
N ARG A 164 -1.11 -19.80 12.15
CA ARG A 164 -2.35 -19.27 11.56
C ARG A 164 -3.50 -19.28 12.57
N ALA A 165 -3.74 -20.41 13.23
CA ALA A 165 -4.77 -20.52 14.28
C ALA A 165 -4.53 -19.53 15.46
N GLN A 166 -3.26 -19.32 15.84
CA GLN A 166 -2.92 -18.30 16.84
C GLN A 166 -3.36 -16.91 16.36
N ARG A 167 -3.02 -16.52 15.12
CA ARG A 167 -3.41 -15.21 14.55
C ARG A 167 -4.92 -15.02 14.51
N GLU A 168 -5.66 -16.06 14.09
CA GLU A 168 -7.13 -16.03 14.06
C GLU A 168 -7.71 -15.84 15.45
N ASN A 169 -7.11 -16.48 16.48
CA ASN A 169 -7.53 -16.30 17.87
C ASN A 169 -7.26 -14.91 18.43
N GLU A 170 -6.17 -14.25 17.99
CA GLU A 170 -5.83 -12.89 18.37
C GLU A 170 -6.81 -11.85 17.80
N VAL A 171 -7.38 -12.12 16.63
CA VAL A 171 -8.32 -11.21 15.96
C VAL A 171 -9.72 -11.33 16.59
N PRO A 172 -10.37 -10.26 17.03
CA PRO A 172 -11.74 -10.30 17.55
C PRO A 172 -12.75 -10.96 16.60
N LEU A 173 -12.65 -10.71 15.28
CA LEU A 173 -13.50 -11.35 14.26
C LEU A 173 -13.14 -12.82 13.99
N LYS A 174 -12.16 -13.40 14.71
CA LYS A 174 -11.78 -14.83 14.67
C LYS A 174 -11.41 -15.36 13.28
N ARG A 175 -10.90 -14.50 12.44
CA ARG A 175 -10.33 -14.86 11.14
C ARG A 175 -9.21 -13.91 10.74
N VAL A 176 -8.32 -14.36 9.89
CA VAL A 176 -7.42 -13.51 9.13
C VAL A 176 -8.23 -12.80 8.03
N GLY A 177 -7.92 -11.55 7.72
CA GLY A 177 -8.52 -10.84 6.60
C GLY A 177 -8.09 -11.42 5.26
N THR A 178 -8.84 -11.13 4.21
CA THR A 178 -8.53 -11.53 2.84
C THR A 178 -8.13 -10.32 1.98
N PRO A 179 -7.49 -10.52 0.82
CA PRO A 179 -7.27 -9.42 -0.13
C PRO A 179 -8.57 -8.70 -0.52
N GLU A 180 -9.70 -9.42 -0.60
CA GLU A 180 -11.01 -8.86 -0.94
C GLU A 180 -11.54 -7.92 0.16
N ASP A 181 -11.29 -8.22 1.46
CA ASP A 181 -11.62 -7.30 2.56
C ASP A 181 -10.89 -5.95 2.38
N MET A 182 -9.63 -5.99 1.92
CA MET A 182 -8.84 -4.79 1.64
C MET A 182 -9.33 -4.08 0.39
N ALA A 183 -9.58 -4.82 -0.68
CA ALA A 183 -10.05 -4.29 -1.96
C ALA A 183 -11.40 -3.58 -1.83
N ALA A 184 -12.35 -4.14 -1.07
CA ALA A 184 -13.64 -3.52 -0.80
C ALA A 184 -13.49 -2.14 -0.12
N THR A 185 -12.59 -2.03 0.85
CA THR A 185 -12.31 -0.74 1.51
C THR A 185 -11.61 0.24 0.55
N ILE A 186 -10.67 -0.22 -0.27
CA ILE A 186 -10.03 0.63 -1.28
C ILE A 186 -11.09 1.13 -2.27
N ALA A 187 -11.97 0.26 -2.77
CA ALA A 187 -13.05 0.62 -3.68
C ALA A 187 -13.95 1.71 -3.07
N PHE A 188 -14.35 1.58 -1.80
CA PHE A 188 -15.09 2.61 -1.07
C PHE A 188 -14.30 3.93 -1.00
N LEU A 189 -13.02 3.89 -0.63
CA LEU A 189 -12.19 5.10 -0.46
C LEU A 189 -11.95 5.85 -1.77
N VAL A 190 -12.02 5.18 -2.92
CA VAL A 190 -11.88 5.80 -4.24
C VAL A 190 -13.22 6.14 -4.90
N SER A 191 -14.35 5.77 -4.30
CA SER A 191 -15.70 6.10 -4.77
C SER A 191 -16.15 7.48 -4.28
N ASP A 192 -17.28 7.94 -4.78
CA ASP A 192 -17.92 9.18 -4.33
C ASP A 192 -18.60 9.03 -2.95
N ASP A 193 -18.89 7.81 -2.50
CA ASP A 193 -19.45 7.54 -1.17
C ASP A 193 -18.52 7.99 -0.04
N SER A 194 -17.23 8.16 -0.33
CA SER A 194 -16.21 8.67 0.60
C SER A 194 -15.81 10.12 0.32
N ALA A 195 -16.65 10.91 -0.37
CA ALA A 195 -16.30 12.25 -0.84
C ALA A 195 -15.83 13.22 0.25
N TYR A 196 -16.25 13.03 1.50
CA TYR A 196 -15.85 13.87 2.65
C TYR A 196 -14.76 13.22 3.53
N ILE A 197 -14.07 12.19 3.01
CA ILE A 197 -13.00 11.49 3.73
C ILE A 197 -11.67 11.75 3.04
N THR A 198 -10.75 12.46 3.72
CA THR A 198 -9.36 12.66 3.30
C THR A 198 -8.44 12.76 4.51
N GLY A 199 -7.19 12.31 4.40
CA GLY A 199 -6.20 12.27 5.47
C GLY A 199 -6.47 11.23 6.56
N SER A 200 -7.47 10.37 6.38
CA SER A 200 -7.89 9.39 7.37
C SER A 200 -7.09 8.11 7.29
N ILE A 201 -6.82 7.49 8.45
CA ILE A 201 -6.31 6.11 8.54
C ILE A 201 -7.51 5.21 8.82
N ILE A 202 -7.82 4.33 7.88
CA ILE A 202 -8.88 3.34 8.02
C ILE A 202 -8.26 2.00 8.40
N HIS A 203 -8.49 1.57 9.63
CA HIS A 203 -8.03 0.27 10.12
C HIS A 203 -8.94 -0.85 9.61
N VAL A 204 -8.36 -1.78 8.83
CA VAL A 204 -9.06 -2.98 8.31
C VAL A 204 -8.32 -4.19 8.88
N ASN A 205 -8.58 -4.49 10.14
CA ASN A 205 -7.78 -5.41 10.93
C ASN A 205 -8.60 -6.38 11.80
N GLY A 206 -9.93 -6.45 11.58
CA GLY A 206 -10.81 -7.33 12.35
C GLY A 206 -10.88 -7.03 13.85
N GLY A 207 -10.49 -5.81 14.26
CA GLY A 207 -10.41 -5.40 15.68
C GLY A 207 -9.10 -5.77 16.37
N LEU A 208 -8.10 -6.29 15.64
CA LEU A 208 -6.80 -6.69 16.22
C LEU A 208 -6.05 -5.52 16.90
N TYR A 209 -6.27 -4.31 16.42
CA TYR A 209 -5.77 -3.09 17.03
C TYR A 209 -6.85 -2.00 16.93
N LEU A 210 -7.12 -1.35 18.07
CA LEU A 210 -8.04 -0.22 18.19
C LEU A 210 -7.20 1.00 18.60
N PRO A 211 -7.07 2.04 17.74
CA PRO A 211 -6.30 3.24 18.02
C PRO A 211 -6.94 4.13 19.08
#